data_0a31cccd782a9b7aeacc4b913df751d1
#
_entry.id   0a31cccd782a9b7aeacc4b913df751d1
#
_cell.length_a   1.000
_cell.length_b   1.000
_cell.length_c   1.000
_cell.angle_alpha   90.00
_cell.angle_beta   90.00
_cell.angle_gamma   90.00
#
_symmetry.space_group_name_H-M   'P 1'
#
loop_
_entity.id
_entity.type
_entity.pdbx_description
1 polymer ?
#
loop_
_entity_poly.entity_id
_entity_poly.type
_entity_poly.pdbx_seq_one_letter_code
_entity_poly.pdbx_strand_id
1 'polypeptide(L)'
;VLADEVKPRSHIKNLLYHLVRFPLAVITYIVAQTATSAVSDIYAEVTRFGFEVIDEKRTLLDSFAVLSAKKSKQEVPPIAAQEQIITPDEDISITKSLWDFIGRWFPNPVEPGLRKIGQPGTEAPVFVTGNFHLTVRRVEKSLADMDAWLLVVPTLGINVWCASTGGDMTVHSVITGMKTSRIEERVSHRRMILPQLSASGVDRRILQNQTDWKADFGPVRAQDLQSFVDKKFHKTPDQCRVRYPLSFRLEMLFSMNALLWAIIAFFIVLLNPIWMLFASVLFWGAGFILYAGYPVIPGNSGWLKAGALSFLEVLTIGIYTVVLLQRPWWAHWGWMSAAALFTLWLGFDLKGTVGGNISEAESLLHKLGVKSIGTFFSAHPNKMGTIQHDPLICNNCLTCINVCPRGVYEILPADKNMAMEHPEKCFNCGACVLQCPSVALSIRV
;
A
#
# COMPACT_ATOMS: atom_id res chain seq x y z
N VAL A 1 23.88 -12.75 -18.09
CA VAL A 1 23.55 -11.45 -18.72
C VAL A 1 22.46 -10.81 -17.93
N LEU A 2 22.65 -9.56 -17.56
CA LEU A 2 21.68 -8.73 -16.83
C LEU A 2 21.35 -7.51 -17.71
N ALA A 3 20.09 -7.11 -17.75
CA ALA A 3 19.67 -5.94 -18.49
C ALA A 3 18.68 -5.15 -17.63
N ASP A 4 18.92 -3.85 -17.43
CA ASP A 4 18.06 -3.01 -16.58
C ASP A 4 18.14 -1.53 -16.96
N GLU A 5 17.14 -0.77 -16.49
CA GLU A 5 17.12 0.67 -16.59
C GLU A 5 18.09 1.28 -15.56
N VAL A 6 18.99 2.14 -16.03
CA VAL A 6 20.04 2.75 -15.22
C VAL A 6 20.04 4.28 -15.36
N LYS A 7 20.59 4.97 -14.38
CA LYS A 7 20.80 6.42 -14.48
C LYS A 7 21.91 6.74 -15.47
N PRO A 8 21.69 7.69 -16.41
CA PRO A 8 22.73 8.14 -17.31
C PRO A 8 23.93 8.74 -16.58
N ARG A 9 25.15 8.48 -17.07
CA ARG A 9 26.39 9.00 -16.47
C ARG A 9 26.60 10.49 -16.73
N SER A 10 26.13 11.03 -17.87
CA SER A 10 26.24 12.45 -18.21
C SER A 10 25.19 13.28 -17.56
N HIS A 11 25.55 14.44 -16.97
CA HIS A 11 24.59 15.35 -16.33
C HIS A 11 23.49 15.83 -17.28
N ILE A 12 23.81 16.14 -18.54
CA ILE A 12 22.85 16.59 -19.55
C ILE A 12 21.88 15.46 -19.89
N LYS A 13 22.39 14.25 -20.14
CA LYS A 13 21.57 13.07 -20.44
C LYS A 13 20.68 12.69 -19.25
N ASN A 14 21.22 12.85 -18.02
CA ASN A 14 20.45 12.58 -16.80
C ASN A 14 19.31 13.61 -16.61
N LEU A 15 19.54 14.89 -16.92
CA LEU A 15 18.48 15.90 -16.91
C LEU A 15 17.37 15.58 -17.91
N LEU A 16 17.74 15.26 -19.15
CA LEU A 16 16.80 14.84 -20.19
C LEU A 16 16.04 13.57 -19.81
N TYR A 17 16.76 12.60 -19.23
CA TYR A 17 16.17 11.39 -18.70
C TYR A 17 15.09 11.69 -17.64
N HIS A 18 15.36 12.55 -16.66
CA HIS A 18 14.38 12.92 -15.65
C HIS A 18 13.19 13.69 -16.21
N LEU A 19 13.39 14.57 -17.20
CA LEU A 19 12.32 15.29 -17.87
C LEU A 19 11.32 14.37 -18.59
N VAL A 20 11.81 13.28 -19.19
CA VAL A 20 10.95 12.30 -19.88
C VAL A 20 10.41 11.26 -18.91
N ARG A 21 11.27 10.75 -18.02
CA ARG A 21 10.92 9.65 -17.14
C ARG A 21 9.94 10.04 -16.03
N PHE A 22 10.06 11.24 -15.48
CA PHE A 22 9.18 11.65 -14.36
C PHE A 22 7.71 11.64 -14.78
N PRO A 23 7.28 12.28 -15.88
CA PRO A 23 5.89 12.17 -16.32
C PRO A 23 5.46 10.72 -16.62
N LEU A 24 6.33 9.93 -17.26
CA LEU A 24 6.04 8.52 -17.56
C LEU A 24 5.92 7.70 -16.27
N ALA A 25 6.79 7.90 -15.30
CA ALA A 25 6.72 7.22 -14.00
C ALA A 25 5.43 7.57 -13.25
N VAL A 26 5.01 8.84 -13.28
CA VAL A 26 3.73 9.29 -12.70
C VAL A 26 2.55 8.61 -13.42
N ILE A 27 2.53 8.59 -14.75
CA ILE A 27 1.47 7.94 -15.53
C ILE A 27 1.48 6.43 -15.24
N THR A 28 2.64 5.79 -15.27
CA THR A 28 2.77 4.35 -14.97
C THR A 28 2.29 4.04 -13.56
N TYR A 29 2.63 4.88 -12.59
CA TYR A 29 2.17 4.70 -11.22
C TYR A 29 0.66 4.88 -11.10
N ILE A 30 0.07 5.88 -11.74
CA ILE A 30 -1.38 6.10 -11.73
C ILE A 30 -2.12 4.92 -12.39
N VAL A 31 -1.62 4.43 -13.52
CA VAL A 31 -2.29 3.38 -14.32
C VAL A 31 -2.01 1.99 -13.76
N ALA A 32 -0.76 1.68 -13.44
CA ALA A 32 -0.32 0.34 -13.08
C ALA A 32 -0.04 0.17 -11.58
N GLN A 33 -0.07 1.25 -10.78
CA GLN A 33 0.25 1.28 -9.36
C GLN A 33 1.63 0.65 -9.05
N THR A 34 2.52 0.61 -10.05
CA THR A 34 3.89 0.10 -9.94
C THR A 34 4.86 1.26 -10.00
N ALA A 35 5.84 1.23 -9.10
CA ALA A 35 6.97 2.15 -9.15
C ALA A 35 8.13 1.47 -9.84
N THR A 36 8.61 2.05 -10.90
CA THR A 36 9.87 1.66 -11.52
C THR A 36 10.94 2.67 -11.14
N SER A 37 12.07 2.20 -10.63
CA SER A 37 13.24 3.04 -10.35
C SER A 37 14.44 2.53 -11.12
N ALA A 38 15.15 3.45 -11.77
CA ALA A 38 16.40 3.10 -12.41
C ALA A 38 17.47 2.75 -11.38
N VAL A 39 18.25 1.71 -11.64
CA VAL A 39 19.38 1.34 -10.80
C VAL A 39 20.43 2.45 -10.87
N SER A 40 20.86 2.94 -9.71
CA SER A 40 21.83 4.05 -9.65
C SER A 40 23.20 3.65 -10.13
N ASP A 41 23.67 2.47 -9.77
CA ASP A 41 24.93 1.90 -10.22
C ASP A 41 24.85 0.37 -10.30
N ILE A 42 24.45 -0.12 -11.48
CA ILE A 42 24.31 -1.56 -11.74
C ILE A 42 25.67 -2.28 -11.68
N TYR A 43 26.78 -1.56 -12.00
CA TYR A 43 28.13 -2.13 -11.95
C TYR A 43 28.55 -2.41 -10.51
N ALA A 44 28.36 -1.43 -9.62
CA ALA A 44 28.64 -1.59 -8.19
C ALA A 44 27.81 -2.71 -7.57
N GLU A 45 26.51 -2.79 -7.91
CA GLU A 45 25.63 -3.86 -7.44
C GLU A 45 26.11 -5.24 -7.88
N VAL A 46 26.40 -5.43 -9.16
CA VAL A 46 26.85 -6.72 -9.71
C VAL A 46 28.18 -7.14 -9.07
N THR A 47 29.11 -6.19 -8.89
CA THR A 47 30.42 -6.45 -8.25
C THR A 47 30.26 -6.78 -6.76
N ARG A 48 29.33 -6.08 -6.07
CA ARG A 48 28.98 -6.34 -4.66
C ARG A 48 28.52 -7.77 -4.42
N PHE A 49 27.83 -8.37 -5.40
CA PHE A 49 27.38 -9.77 -5.32
C PHE A 49 28.42 -10.80 -5.80
N GLY A 50 29.66 -10.39 -5.97
CA GLY A 50 30.76 -11.29 -6.31
C GLY A 50 30.82 -11.70 -7.77
N PHE A 51 30.29 -10.87 -8.65
CA PHE A 51 30.43 -11.05 -10.08
C PHE A 51 31.42 -10.04 -10.65
N GLU A 52 32.21 -10.49 -11.59
CA GLU A 52 33.13 -9.68 -12.40
C GLU A 52 32.43 -9.33 -13.71
N VAL A 53 32.25 -8.03 -13.98
CA VAL A 53 31.65 -7.57 -15.24
C VAL A 53 32.65 -7.75 -16.38
N ILE A 54 32.24 -8.48 -17.42
CA ILE A 54 33.05 -8.76 -18.60
C ILE A 54 32.80 -7.71 -19.67
N ASP A 55 31.54 -7.33 -19.86
CA ASP A 55 31.13 -6.41 -20.91
C ASP A 55 29.91 -5.59 -20.45
N GLU A 56 29.88 -4.33 -20.88
CA GLU A 56 28.77 -3.41 -20.62
C GLU A 56 28.39 -2.68 -21.90
N LYS A 57 27.16 -2.83 -22.32
CA LYS A 57 26.57 -2.09 -23.44
C LYS A 57 25.45 -1.20 -22.93
N ARG A 58 25.53 0.10 -23.23
CA ARG A 58 24.46 1.07 -22.90
C ARG A 58 23.75 1.55 -24.15
N THR A 59 22.43 1.74 -24.03
CA THR A 59 21.53 2.20 -25.09
C THR A 59 20.56 3.25 -24.56
N LEU A 60 19.71 3.79 -25.41
CA LEU A 60 18.67 4.75 -25.04
C LEU A 60 19.23 5.95 -24.24
N LEU A 61 20.20 6.68 -24.80
CA LEU A 61 20.86 7.81 -24.15
C LEU A 61 21.54 7.44 -22.80
N ASP A 62 22.10 6.26 -22.71
CA ASP A 62 22.74 5.67 -21.52
C ASP A 62 21.75 5.30 -20.39
N SER A 63 20.43 5.30 -20.65
CA SER A 63 19.43 4.97 -19.62
C SER A 63 19.09 3.49 -19.53
N PHE A 64 19.67 2.65 -20.39
CA PHE A 64 19.48 1.20 -20.36
C PHE A 64 20.82 0.50 -20.51
N ALA A 65 21.18 -0.35 -19.54
CA ALA A 65 22.42 -1.10 -19.54
C ALA A 65 22.20 -2.60 -19.69
N VAL A 66 23.01 -3.24 -20.52
CA VAL A 66 23.12 -4.69 -20.62
C VAL A 66 24.52 -5.07 -20.15
N LEU A 67 24.61 -5.87 -19.11
CA LEU A 67 25.85 -6.36 -18.54
C LEU A 67 26.02 -7.86 -18.78
N SER A 68 27.23 -8.25 -19.19
CA SER A 68 27.67 -9.64 -19.13
C SER A 68 28.66 -9.79 -17.98
N ALA A 69 28.33 -10.67 -17.04
CA ALA A 69 29.16 -10.90 -15.86
C ALA A 69 29.40 -12.38 -15.63
N LYS A 70 30.51 -12.73 -15.01
CA LYS A 70 30.85 -14.08 -14.56
C LYS A 70 31.07 -14.08 -13.05
N LYS A 71 30.86 -15.19 -12.39
CA LYS A 71 31.18 -15.35 -10.97
C LYS A 71 32.68 -15.15 -10.76
N SER A 72 33.05 -14.24 -9.87
CA SER A 72 34.45 -14.03 -9.51
C SER A 72 35.02 -15.29 -8.85
N LYS A 73 36.31 -15.59 -9.18
CA LYS A 73 37.02 -16.68 -8.48
C LYS A 73 37.53 -16.27 -7.11
N GLN A 74 37.57 -14.97 -6.81
CA GLN A 74 37.90 -14.50 -5.47
C GLN A 74 36.69 -14.75 -4.56
N GLU A 75 36.94 -15.36 -3.41
CA GLU A 75 35.97 -15.35 -2.31
C GLU A 75 35.65 -13.88 -2.02
N VAL A 76 34.48 -13.45 -2.44
CA VAL A 76 33.96 -12.16 -1.99
C VAL A 76 33.84 -12.27 -0.49
N PRO A 77 34.51 -11.41 0.28
CA PRO A 77 34.29 -11.38 1.72
C PRO A 77 32.77 -11.28 1.91
N PRO A 78 32.17 -12.08 2.80
CA PRO A 78 30.74 -12.05 3.03
C PRO A 78 30.36 -10.59 3.15
N ILE A 79 29.40 -10.14 2.32
CA ILE A 79 28.93 -8.76 2.34
C ILE A 79 28.73 -8.48 3.83
N ALA A 80 29.61 -7.71 4.41
CA ALA A 80 29.43 -7.26 5.77
C ALA A 80 28.09 -6.54 5.70
N ALA A 81 27.04 -7.20 6.21
CA ALA A 81 25.76 -6.57 6.34
C ALA A 81 26.09 -5.30 7.10
N GLN A 82 26.11 -4.17 6.41
CA GLN A 82 26.28 -2.89 7.10
C GLN A 82 25.15 -2.90 8.11
N GLU A 83 25.51 -3.12 9.35
CA GLU A 83 24.62 -2.89 10.47
C GLU A 83 24.26 -1.42 10.39
N GLN A 84 23.26 -1.09 9.62
CA GLN A 84 22.60 0.18 9.80
C GLN A 84 21.86 0.06 11.14
N ILE A 85 22.60 0.36 12.21
CA ILE A 85 22.00 0.68 13.49
C ILE A 85 21.32 2.02 13.28
N ILE A 86 20.10 1.97 12.79
CA ILE A 86 19.26 3.17 12.70
C ILE A 86 18.67 3.34 14.09
N THR A 87 19.27 4.25 14.83
CA THR A 87 18.56 4.88 15.96
C THR A 87 17.36 5.62 15.38
N PRO A 88 16.17 5.49 15.99
CA PRO A 88 15.02 6.26 15.56
C PRO A 88 15.38 7.74 15.46
N ASP A 89 15.03 8.35 14.34
CA ASP A 89 15.23 9.79 14.09
C ASP A 89 14.41 10.57 15.13
N GLU A 90 15.04 11.08 16.18
CA GLU A 90 14.37 11.84 17.26
C GLU A 90 13.87 13.21 16.80
N ASP A 91 14.48 13.80 15.77
CA ASP A 91 14.14 15.12 15.25
C ASP A 91 13.39 15.04 13.91
N ILE A 92 12.08 15.15 14.01
CA ILE A 92 11.21 15.25 12.84
C ILE A 92 11.07 16.71 12.44
N SER A 93 11.84 17.13 11.46
CA SER A 93 11.62 18.43 10.79
C SER A 93 10.18 18.54 10.28
N ILE A 94 9.55 19.70 10.46
CA ILE A 94 8.20 20.01 9.94
C ILE A 94 8.13 19.78 8.42
N THR A 95 9.20 20.07 7.69
CA THR A 95 9.33 19.84 6.24
C THR A 95 9.27 18.36 5.88
N LYS A 96 9.92 17.50 6.68
CA LYS A 96 9.89 16.04 6.48
C LYS A 96 8.49 15.47 6.75
N SER A 97 7.82 15.98 7.80
CA SER A 97 6.43 15.61 8.11
C SER A 97 5.44 16.05 7.03
N LEU A 98 5.63 17.25 6.46
CA LEU A 98 4.82 17.74 5.35
C LEU A 98 5.06 16.92 4.07
N TRP A 99 6.33 16.57 3.80
CA TRP A 99 6.66 15.70 2.68
C TRP A 99 6.05 14.29 2.84
N ASP A 100 6.10 13.71 4.02
CA ASP A 100 5.45 12.43 4.32
C ASP A 100 3.93 12.48 4.13
N PHE A 101 3.33 13.64 4.38
CA PHE A 101 1.91 13.86 4.24
C PHE A 101 1.49 13.98 2.76
N ILE A 102 2.18 14.80 1.98
CA ILE A 102 1.88 15.06 0.55
C ILE A 102 2.44 13.95 -0.33
N GLY A 103 3.61 13.44 0.01
CA GLY A 103 4.35 12.43 -0.77
C GLY A 103 3.81 11.00 -0.69
N ARG A 104 2.70 10.78 0.01
CA ARG A 104 2.08 9.43 0.15
C ARG A 104 1.70 8.77 -1.16
N TRP A 105 1.43 9.56 -2.18
CA TRP A 105 1.12 9.09 -3.53
C TRP A 105 2.30 8.43 -4.23
N PHE A 106 3.51 8.79 -3.81
CA PHE A 106 4.71 8.36 -4.47
C PHE A 106 5.40 7.27 -3.68
N PRO A 107 5.96 6.25 -4.36
CA PRO A 107 6.87 5.33 -3.74
C PRO A 107 8.02 6.07 -3.09
N ASN A 108 8.23 5.84 -1.81
CA ASN A 108 9.30 6.46 -1.05
C ASN A 108 10.05 5.37 -0.27
N PRO A 109 11.03 4.69 -0.93
CA PRO A 109 11.75 3.60 -0.34
C PRO A 109 12.79 4.09 0.66
N VAL A 110 12.86 3.41 1.80
CA VAL A 110 14.04 3.41 2.66
C VAL A 110 14.89 2.18 2.31
N GLU A 111 16.15 2.22 2.70
CA GLU A 111 17.06 1.11 2.48
C GLU A 111 16.57 -0.15 3.22
N PRO A 112 16.38 -1.28 2.51
CA PRO A 112 16.04 -2.56 3.13
C PRO A 112 17.20 -3.06 3.98
N GLY A 113 16.89 -3.82 5.04
CA GLY A 113 17.91 -4.40 5.91
C GLY A 113 17.39 -4.63 7.31
N LEU A 114 18.29 -5.04 8.18
CA LEU A 114 17.99 -5.32 9.59
C LEU A 114 18.26 -4.08 10.45
N ARG A 115 17.28 -3.72 11.27
CA ARG A 115 17.36 -2.60 12.20
C ARG A 115 17.34 -3.11 13.64
N LYS A 116 18.20 -2.56 14.45
CA LYS A 116 18.28 -2.83 15.88
C LYS A 116 17.45 -1.78 16.63
N ILE A 117 16.41 -2.21 17.31
CA ILE A 117 15.57 -1.36 18.16
C ILE A 117 15.93 -1.69 19.63
N GLY A 118 16.33 -0.69 20.40
CA GLY A 118 16.82 -0.90 21.76
C GLY A 118 18.11 -1.72 21.80
N GLN A 119 18.18 -2.68 22.70
CA GLN A 119 19.31 -3.60 22.88
C GLN A 119 18.87 -5.07 22.74
N PRO A 120 18.39 -5.49 21.54
CA PRO A 120 17.84 -6.83 21.35
C PRO A 120 18.92 -7.91 21.53
N GLY A 121 18.61 -8.87 22.37
CA GLY A 121 19.38 -10.11 22.54
C GLY A 121 18.96 -11.18 21.51
N THR A 122 19.48 -12.38 21.70
CA THR A 122 19.21 -13.53 20.81
C THR A 122 17.76 -14.05 20.89
N GLU A 123 17.05 -13.78 21.97
CA GLU A 123 15.64 -14.16 22.18
C GLU A 123 14.66 -13.03 21.82
N ALA A 124 15.17 -11.86 21.37
CA ALA A 124 14.34 -10.72 21.05
C ALA A 124 13.43 -11.00 19.84
N PRO A 125 12.19 -10.51 19.83
CA PRO A 125 11.26 -10.74 18.73
C PRO A 125 11.76 -10.12 17.43
N VAL A 126 11.48 -10.80 16.31
CA VAL A 126 11.77 -10.34 14.95
C VAL A 126 10.47 -9.87 14.30
N PHE A 127 10.38 -8.58 14.03
CA PHE A 127 9.30 -7.99 13.27
C PHE A 127 9.74 -7.78 11.82
N VAL A 128 8.79 -7.86 10.89
CA VAL A 128 9.03 -7.64 9.46
C VAL A 128 8.15 -6.48 8.97
N THR A 129 8.65 -5.68 8.06
CA THR A 129 7.86 -4.65 7.37
C THR A 129 8.39 -4.41 5.96
N GLY A 130 7.57 -3.80 5.09
CA GLY A 130 8.01 -3.32 3.79
C GLY A 130 8.81 -2.01 3.92
N ASN A 131 9.56 -1.66 2.85
CA ASN A 131 10.46 -0.50 2.88
C ASN A 131 9.82 0.83 2.49
N PHE A 132 8.51 0.99 2.68
CA PHE A 132 7.85 2.29 2.55
C PHE A 132 8.19 3.17 3.77
N HIS A 133 8.79 4.33 3.53
CA HIS A 133 9.31 5.24 4.55
C HIS A 133 8.34 5.48 5.72
N LEU A 134 7.08 5.87 5.42
CA LEU A 134 6.09 6.16 6.45
C LEU A 134 5.71 4.93 7.29
N THR A 135 5.66 3.74 6.68
CA THR A 135 5.38 2.49 7.38
C THR A 135 6.52 2.13 8.32
N VAL A 136 7.76 2.17 7.82
CA VAL A 136 8.95 1.84 8.62
C VAL A 136 9.02 2.74 9.84
N ARG A 137 8.89 4.06 9.67
CA ARG A 137 8.91 5.03 10.74
C ARG A 137 7.82 4.82 11.78
N ARG A 138 6.60 4.48 11.36
CA ARG A 138 5.50 4.15 12.28
C ARG A 138 5.77 2.89 13.09
N VAL A 139 6.38 1.88 12.46
CA VAL A 139 6.76 0.65 13.15
C VAL A 139 7.89 0.91 14.13
N GLU A 140 8.95 1.61 13.74
CA GLU A 140 10.06 2.00 14.62
C GLU A 140 9.56 2.77 15.85
N LYS A 141 8.72 3.78 15.64
CA LYS A 141 8.11 4.54 16.73
C LYS A 141 7.29 3.66 17.69
N SER A 142 6.60 2.66 17.15
CA SER A 142 5.78 1.75 17.97
C SER A 142 6.60 0.68 18.69
N LEU A 143 7.83 0.45 18.27
CA LEU A 143 8.79 -0.47 18.87
C LEU A 143 9.81 0.24 19.78
N ALA A 144 9.82 1.57 19.85
CA ALA A 144 10.88 2.36 20.50
C ALA A 144 11.15 1.98 21.97
N ASP A 145 10.11 1.55 22.69
CA ASP A 145 10.20 1.13 24.10
C ASP A 145 10.46 -0.38 24.26
N MET A 146 10.85 -1.08 23.19
CA MET A 146 11.08 -2.52 23.19
C MET A 146 12.47 -2.87 22.68
N ASP A 147 12.98 -4.01 23.13
CA ASP A 147 14.16 -4.63 22.53
C ASP A 147 13.71 -5.60 21.43
N ALA A 148 13.90 -5.21 20.16
CA ALA A 148 13.40 -5.97 19.02
C ALA A 148 14.30 -5.84 17.78
N TRP A 149 14.26 -6.85 16.93
CA TRP A 149 14.80 -6.78 15.58
C TRP A 149 13.70 -6.40 14.57
N LEU A 150 13.97 -5.42 13.72
CA LEU A 150 13.06 -5.03 12.65
C LEU A 150 13.70 -5.33 11.30
N LEU A 151 13.17 -6.32 10.59
CA LEU A 151 13.57 -6.66 9.23
C LEU A 151 12.75 -5.87 8.23
N VAL A 152 13.39 -4.95 7.53
CA VAL A 152 12.80 -4.15 6.46
C VAL A 152 13.07 -4.85 5.13
N VAL A 153 12.02 -5.36 4.48
CA VAL A 153 12.13 -6.09 3.21
C VAL A 153 11.83 -5.18 2.01
N PRO A 154 12.44 -5.43 0.85
CA PRO A 154 12.21 -4.62 -0.34
C PRO A 154 10.76 -4.78 -0.83
N THR A 155 10.06 -3.66 -0.99
CA THR A 155 8.70 -3.54 -1.52
C THR A 155 8.57 -2.35 -2.47
N LEU A 156 9.67 -1.96 -3.11
CA LEU A 156 9.76 -0.80 -4.02
C LEU A 156 9.32 0.53 -3.39
N GLY A 157 9.37 0.66 -2.06
CA GLY A 157 8.89 1.85 -1.38
C GLY A 157 7.36 2.00 -1.40
N ILE A 158 6.65 0.91 -1.56
CA ILE A 158 5.18 0.84 -1.53
C ILE A 158 4.74 0.33 -0.16
N ASN A 159 3.60 0.81 0.34
CA ASN A 159 3.09 0.36 1.63
C ASN A 159 2.75 -1.14 1.60
N VAL A 160 2.80 -1.78 2.78
CA VAL A 160 2.63 -3.23 2.92
C VAL A 160 1.37 -3.77 2.24
N TRP A 161 0.24 -3.08 2.37
CA TRP A 161 -1.00 -3.56 1.77
C TRP A 161 -0.95 -3.56 0.25
N CYS A 162 -0.62 -2.43 -0.36
CA CYS A 162 -0.52 -2.30 -1.82
C CYS A 162 0.56 -3.24 -2.37
N ALA A 163 1.72 -3.31 -1.70
CA ALA A 163 2.81 -4.20 -2.11
C ALA A 163 2.39 -5.68 -2.07
N SER A 164 1.69 -6.11 -1.02
CA SER A 164 1.24 -7.50 -0.89
C SER A 164 0.16 -7.88 -1.89
N THR A 165 -0.78 -6.97 -2.15
CA THR A 165 -1.82 -7.19 -3.15
C THR A 165 -1.31 -6.99 -4.58
N GLY A 166 -0.27 -6.17 -4.75
CA GLY A 166 0.39 -5.89 -6.03
C GLY A 166 1.43 -6.93 -6.45
N GLY A 167 1.91 -7.77 -5.51
CA GLY A 167 2.93 -8.78 -5.79
C GLY A 167 4.37 -8.33 -5.48
N ASP A 168 4.55 -7.15 -4.85
CA ASP A 168 5.87 -6.62 -4.48
C ASP A 168 6.32 -7.09 -3.09
N MET A 169 5.37 -7.46 -2.20
CA MET A 169 5.66 -8.11 -0.93
C MET A 169 5.22 -9.56 -0.96
N THR A 170 6.17 -10.45 -1.16
CA THR A 170 5.96 -11.89 -1.36
C THR A 170 6.82 -12.71 -0.40
N VAL A 171 6.66 -14.02 -0.41
CA VAL A 171 7.58 -14.94 0.30
C VAL A 171 9.02 -14.70 -0.15
N HIS A 172 9.24 -14.45 -1.45
CA HIS A 172 10.57 -14.22 -1.99
C HIS A 172 11.22 -12.94 -1.43
N SER A 173 10.47 -11.83 -1.33
CA SER A 173 11.00 -10.58 -0.76
C SER A 173 11.38 -10.74 0.72
N VAL A 174 10.62 -11.53 1.49
CA VAL A 174 10.93 -11.85 2.89
C VAL A 174 12.20 -12.70 2.97
N ILE A 175 12.31 -13.78 2.19
CA ILE A 175 13.49 -14.65 2.17
C ILE A 175 14.74 -13.87 1.74
N THR A 176 14.62 -12.99 0.74
CA THR A 176 15.72 -12.12 0.32
C THR A 176 16.19 -11.25 1.47
N GLY A 177 15.26 -10.59 2.17
CA GLY A 177 15.58 -9.78 3.35
C GLY A 177 16.25 -10.59 4.46
N MET A 178 15.76 -11.79 4.74
CA MET A 178 16.39 -12.71 5.73
C MET A 178 17.83 -13.05 5.36
N LYS A 179 18.06 -13.46 4.11
CA LYS A 179 19.40 -13.87 3.63
C LYS A 179 20.38 -12.69 3.60
N THR A 180 19.95 -11.54 3.11
CA THR A 180 20.81 -10.34 3.03
C THR A 180 21.13 -9.75 4.40
N SER A 181 20.21 -9.85 5.36
CA SER A 181 20.39 -9.35 6.73
C SER A 181 21.09 -10.34 7.66
N ARG A 182 21.20 -11.61 7.28
CA ARG A 182 21.74 -12.70 8.12
C ARG A 182 21.07 -12.77 9.49
N ILE A 183 19.76 -12.49 9.56
CA ILE A 183 19.01 -12.47 10.84
C ILE A 183 19.13 -13.79 11.62
N GLU A 184 19.33 -14.91 10.93
CA GLU A 184 19.51 -16.24 11.55
C GLU A 184 20.76 -16.35 12.43
N GLU A 185 21.74 -15.46 12.25
CA GLU A 185 22.95 -15.39 13.08
C GLU A 185 22.76 -14.51 14.32
N ARG A 186 21.67 -13.73 14.37
CA ARG A 186 21.38 -12.77 15.43
C ARG A 186 20.43 -13.30 16.48
N VAL A 187 19.62 -14.30 16.13
CA VAL A 187 18.61 -14.85 17.04
C VAL A 187 18.74 -16.38 17.14
N SER A 188 18.43 -16.90 18.33
CA SER A 188 18.48 -18.35 18.62
C SER A 188 17.19 -19.07 18.22
N HIS A 189 16.12 -18.32 17.97
CA HIS A 189 14.83 -18.86 17.55
C HIS A 189 14.59 -18.71 16.03
N ARG A 190 13.54 -19.39 15.53
CA ARG A 190 13.11 -19.34 14.12
C ARG A 190 11.67 -18.84 14.01
N ARG A 191 11.39 -17.68 14.61
CA ARG A 191 10.06 -17.07 14.61
C ARG A 191 10.15 -15.62 14.18
N MET A 192 9.17 -15.18 13.35
CA MET A 192 9.02 -13.79 12.92
C MET A 192 7.56 -13.36 12.94
N ILE A 193 7.35 -12.05 13.05
CA ILE A 193 6.04 -11.42 13.05
C ILE A 193 5.90 -10.58 11.78
N LEU A 194 5.05 -11.03 10.88
CA LEU A 194 4.70 -10.33 9.65
C LEU A 194 3.59 -9.31 9.92
N PRO A 195 3.52 -8.20 9.20
CA PRO A 195 2.36 -7.32 9.26
C PRO A 195 1.13 -8.07 8.77
N GLN A 196 -0.02 -7.93 9.44
CA GLN A 196 -1.24 -8.63 9.03
C GLN A 196 -1.62 -8.38 7.57
N LEU A 197 -1.42 -7.15 7.09
CA LEU A 197 -1.75 -6.76 5.72
C LEU A 197 -0.86 -7.40 4.66
N SER A 198 0.22 -8.08 5.05
CA SER A 198 1.03 -8.91 4.14
C SER A 198 0.45 -10.30 3.87
N ALA A 199 -0.60 -10.69 4.61
CA ALA A 199 -1.21 -12.02 4.49
C ALA A 199 -1.81 -12.34 3.11
N SER A 200 -2.01 -11.33 2.26
CA SER A 200 -2.45 -11.49 0.87
C SER A 200 -1.33 -11.78 -0.13
N GLY A 201 -0.06 -11.56 0.26
CA GLY A 201 1.10 -11.76 -0.61
C GLY A 201 2.12 -12.77 -0.08
N VAL A 202 2.18 -12.95 1.25
CA VAL A 202 3.15 -13.84 1.90
C VAL A 202 2.47 -15.08 2.45
N ASP A 203 2.60 -16.23 1.77
CA ASP A 203 2.13 -17.52 2.31
C ASP A 203 3.10 -18.00 3.41
N ARG A 204 2.61 -18.01 4.66
CA ARG A 204 3.43 -18.42 5.82
C ARG A 204 3.87 -19.88 5.76
N ARG A 205 3.11 -20.76 5.08
CA ARG A 205 3.45 -22.18 4.94
C ARG A 205 4.60 -22.37 3.97
N ILE A 206 4.56 -21.66 2.83
CA ILE A 206 5.66 -21.68 1.87
C ILE A 206 6.91 -21.09 2.50
N LEU A 207 6.80 -19.98 3.24
CA LEU A 207 7.91 -19.39 3.94
C LEU A 207 8.54 -20.38 4.93
N GLN A 208 7.72 -21.05 5.75
CA GLN A 208 8.18 -22.04 6.71
C GLN A 208 8.86 -23.22 6.03
N ASN A 209 8.27 -23.74 4.95
CA ASN A 209 8.84 -24.90 4.21
C ASN A 209 10.19 -24.57 3.55
N GLN A 210 10.43 -23.30 3.18
CA GLN A 210 11.66 -22.91 2.51
C GLN A 210 12.77 -22.42 3.45
N THR A 211 12.43 -22.06 4.71
CA THR A 211 13.38 -21.40 5.62
C THR A 211 13.41 -21.99 7.01
N ASP A 212 12.50 -22.90 7.35
CA ASP A 212 12.24 -23.40 8.71
C ASP A 212 11.78 -22.32 9.71
N TRP A 213 11.51 -21.09 9.23
CA TRP A 213 11.00 -20.00 10.06
C TRP A 213 9.50 -20.01 10.16
N LYS A 214 8.98 -20.00 11.38
CA LYS A 214 7.57 -19.85 11.64
C LYS A 214 7.18 -18.38 11.62
N ALA A 215 6.25 -18.01 10.72
CA ALA A 215 5.73 -16.67 10.62
C ALA A 215 4.32 -16.57 11.21
N ASP A 216 4.13 -15.61 12.10
CA ASP A 216 2.81 -15.23 12.63
C ASP A 216 2.46 -13.82 12.15
N PHE A 217 1.16 -13.51 12.01
CA PHE A 217 0.71 -12.18 11.61
C PHE A 217 0.41 -11.33 12.84
N GLY A 218 1.11 -10.21 12.98
CA GLY A 218 0.90 -9.20 14.01
C GLY A 218 -0.41 -8.42 13.82
N PRO A 219 -0.65 -7.35 14.59
CA PRO A 219 -1.83 -6.50 14.48
C PRO A 219 -1.83 -5.69 13.18
N VAL A 220 -3.01 -5.20 12.79
CA VAL A 220 -3.18 -4.35 11.60
C VAL A 220 -2.46 -3.01 11.77
N ARG A 221 -2.45 -2.44 12.98
CA ARG A 221 -1.87 -1.15 13.28
C ARG A 221 -0.55 -1.30 14.00
N ALA A 222 0.46 -0.54 13.58
CA ALA A 222 1.76 -0.53 14.26
C ALA A 222 1.63 -0.11 15.73
N GLN A 223 0.77 0.85 16.05
CA GLN A 223 0.55 1.31 17.43
C GLN A 223 0.02 0.23 18.39
N ASP A 224 -0.50 -0.87 17.87
CA ASP A 224 -0.98 -1.99 18.68
C ASP A 224 0.12 -3.03 18.98
N LEU A 225 1.35 -2.84 18.43
CA LEU A 225 2.45 -3.80 18.58
C LEU A 225 2.85 -4.00 20.03
N GLN A 226 2.95 -2.93 20.83
CA GLN A 226 3.27 -3.05 22.25
C GLN A 226 2.25 -3.93 22.98
N SER A 227 0.97 -3.62 22.86
CA SER A 227 -0.09 -4.39 23.53
C SER A 227 -0.22 -5.83 23.01
N PHE A 228 0.19 -6.08 21.77
CA PHE A 228 0.27 -7.42 21.19
C PHE A 228 1.39 -8.25 21.83
N VAL A 229 2.56 -7.65 22.04
CA VAL A 229 3.68 -8.29 22.74
C VAL A 229 3.33 -8.57 24.20
N ASP A 230 2.75 -7.59 24.92
CA ASP A 230 2.32 -7.71 26.31
C ASP A 230 1.31 -8.85 26.49
N LYS A 231 0.47 -9.10 25.49
CA LYS A 231 -0.48 -10.23 25.42
C LYS A 231 0.13 -11.52 24.89
N LYS A 232 1.46 -11.66 24.97
CA LYS A 232 2.19 -12.86 24.52
C LYS A 232 1.84 -13.25 23.08
N PHE A 233 1.82 -12.23 22.18
CA PHE A 233 1.55 -12.38 20.75
C PHE A 233 0.12 -12.88 20.43
N HIS A 234 -0.85 -12.56 21.27
CA HIS A 234 -2.26 -12.83 21.00
C HIS A 234 -2.99 -11.55 20.61
N LYS A 235 -3.64 -11.59 19.46
CA LYS A 235 -4.45 -10.47 18.96
C LYS A 235 -5.87 -10.49 19.54
N THR A 236 -6.38 -9.31 19.82
CA THR A 236 -7.81 -9.12 20.03
C THR A 236 -8.54 -8.99 18.68
N PRO A 237 -9.85 -9.25 18.60
CA PRO A 237 -10.63 -9.05 17.38
C PRO A 237 -10.45 -7.64 16.79
N ASP A 238 -10.32 -6.62 17.63
CA ASP A 238 -10.10 -5.24 17.24
C ASP A 238 -8.75 -5.01 16.57
N GLN A 239 -7.72 -5.69 17.02
CA GLN A 239 -6.38 -5.62 16.45
C GLN A 239 -6.27 -6.31 15.08
N CYS A 240 -7.25 -7.17 14.73
CA CYS A 240 -7.35 -7.80 13.42
C CYS A 240 -8.04 -6.92 12.39
N ARG A 241 -8.78 -5.88 12.80
CA ARG A 241 -9.66 -5.10 11.92
C ARG A 241 -9.08 -3.72 11.60
N VAL A 242 -9.08 -3.35 10.32
CA VAL A 242 -8.78 -1.98 9.91
C VAL A 242 -9.96 -1.10 10.31
N ARG A 243 -9.69 -0.11 11.14
CA ARG A 243 -10.64 0.93 11.54
C ARG A 243 -10.25 2.24 10.86
N TYR A 244 -11.26 2.99 10.47
CA TYR A 244 -11.10 4.31 9.86
C TYR A 244 -11.71 5.38 10.78
N PRO A 245 -11.03 5.77 11.88
CA PRO A 245 -11.50 6.87 12.74
C PRO A 245 -11.57 8.16 11.93
N LEU A 246 -12.35 9.13 12.41
CA LEU A 246 -12.55 10.40 11.72
C LEU A 246 -11.21 11.09 11.39
N SER A 247 -10.27 11.11 12.33
CA SER A 247 -8.93 11.68 12.13
C SER A 247 -8.21 11.06 10.94
N PHE A 248 -8.24 9.74 10.82
CA PHE A 248 -7.61 9.04 9.71
C PHE A 248 -8.31 9.32 8.37
N ARG A 249 -9.64 9.37 8.37
CA ARG A 249 -10.43 9.71 7.18
C ARG A 249 -10.13 11.13 6.69
N LEU A 250 -10.04 12.10 7.62
CA LEU A 250 -9.66 13.47 7.27
C LEU A 250 -8.19 13.58 6.82
N GLU A 251 -7.28 12.87 7.50
CA GLU A 251 -5.89 12.77 7.06
C GLU A 251 -5.80 12.26 5.61
N MET A 252 -6.59 11.25 5.26
CA MET A 252 -6.69 10.73 3.90
C MET A 252 -7.26 11.76 2.93
N LEU A 253 -8.36 12.42 3.29
CA LEU A 253 -8.95 13.47 2.45
C LEU A 253 -7.90 14.51 2.06
N PHE A 254 -7.20 15.07 3.04
CA PHE A 254 -6.23 16.12 2.77
C PHE A 254 -4.99 15.61 2.06
N SER A 255 -4.38 14.53 2.52
CA SER A 255 -3.14 14.02 1.93
C SER A 255 -3.33 13.54 0.49
N MET A 256 -4.46 12.91 0.18
CA MET A 256 -4.71 12.37 -1.15
C MET A 256 -5.19 13.43 -2.15
N ASN A 257 -5.82 14.48 -1.67
CA ASN A 257 -6.41 15.49 -2.56
C ASN A 257 -5.65 16.82 -2.61
N ALA A 258 -4.68 17.05 -1.72
CA ALA A 258 -3.94 18.32 -1.69
C ALA A 258 -3.20 18.62 -3.00
N LEU A 259 -2.53 17.63 -3.59
CA LEU A 259 -1.81 17.82 -4.85
C LEU A 259 -2.79 18.08 -6.01
N LEU A 260 -3.88 17.32 -6.09
CA LEU A 260 -4.91 17.53 -7.10
C LEU A 260 -5.53 18.93 -6.95
N TRP A 261 -5.84 19.34 -5.72
CA TRP A 261 -6.33 20.68 -5.45
C TRP A 261 -5.34 21.76 -5.85
N ALA A 262 -4.06 21.60 -5.56
CA ALA A 262 -3.03 22.59 -5.95
C ALA A 262 -2.98 22.77 -7.47
N ILE A 263 -3.10 21.69 -8.25
CA ILE A 263 -3.16 21.75 -9.71
C ILE A 263 -4.43 22.48 -10.19
N ILE A 264 -5.59 22.12 -9.65
CA ILE A 264 -6.86 22.77 -9.98
C ILE A 264 -6.81 24.25 -9.63
N ALA A 265 -6.34 24.59 -8.41
CA ALA A 265 -6.21 25.95 -7.94
C ALA A 265 -5.29 26.80 -8.82
N PHE A 266 -4.16 26.22 -9.26
CA PHE A 266 -3.26 26.89 -10.21
C PHE A 266 -3.97 27.30 -11.50
N PHE A 267 -4.74 26.42 -12.11
CA PHE A 267 -5.50 26.75 -13.32
C PHE A 267 -6.62 27.75 -13.05
N ILE A 268 -7.30 27.67 -11.90
CA ILE A 268 -8.34 28.66 -11.54
C ILE A 268 -7.72 30.05 -11.39
N VAL A 269 -6.55 30.16 -10.73
CA VAL A 269 -5.85 31.44 -10.59
C VAL A 269 -5.47 32.03 -11.93
N LEU A 270 -4.98 31.20 -12.85
CA LEU A 270 -4.60 31.64 -14.20
C LEU A 270 -5.79 32.08 -15.06
N LEU A 271 -6.91 31.37 -14.96
CA LEU A 271 -8.07 31.63 -15.82
C LEU A 271 -8.98 32.71 -15.23
N ASN A 272 -9.38 32.57 -13.97
CA ASN A 272 -10.23 33.54 -13.30
C ASN A 272 -10.22 33.32 -11.78
N PRO A 273 -9.39 34.07 -11.01
CA PRO A 273 -9.21 33.85 -9.57
C PRO A 273 -10.48 34.12 -8.74
N ILE A 274 -11.48 34.81 -9.28
CA ILE A 274 -12.75 35.09 -8.57
C ILE A 274 -13.47 33.80 -8.16
N TRP A 275 -13.25 32.71 -8.90
CA TRP A 275 -13.87 31.42 -8.65
C TRP A 275 -13.14 30.59 -7.57
N MET A 276 -12.01 31.07 -7.04
CA MET A 276 -11.19 30.30 -6.11
C MET A 276 -11.96 29.88 -4.86
N LEU A 277 -12.67 30.83 -4.23
CA LEU A 277 -13.44 30.53 -3.02
C LEU A 277 -14.54 29.52 -3.28
N PHE A 278 -15.29 29.71 -4.37
CA PHE A 278 -16.39 28.81 -4.73
C PHE A 278 -15.90 27.40 -5.04
N ALA A 279 -14.85 27.27 -5.83
CA ALA A 279 -14.22 25.99 -6.13
C ALA A 279 -13.64 25.32 -4.89
N SER A 280 -13.04 26.09 -3.96
CA SER A 280 -12.53 25.56 -2.69
C SER A 280 -13.65 24.97 -1.85
N VAL A 281 -14.76 25.69 -1.73
CA VAL A 281 -15.91 25.23 -0.94
C VAL A 281 -16.50 23.96 -1.54
N LEU A 282 -16.66 23.90 -2.86
CA LEU A 282 -17.16 22.69 -3.53
C LEU A 282 -16.21 21.51 -3.34
N PHE A 283 -14.92 21.70 -3.65
CA PHE A 283 -13.93 20.61 -3.60
C PHE A 283 -13.75 20.06 -2.19
N TRP A 284 -13.40 20.93 -1.23
CA TRP A 284 -13.13 20.50 0.14
C TRP A 284 -14.40 20.21 0.91
N GLY A 285 -15.51 20.92 0.64
CA GLY A 285 -16.81 20.68 1.27
C GLY A 285 -17.37 19.31 0.91
N ALA A 286 -17.39 18.96 -0.37
CA ALA A 286 -17.82 17.65 -0.84
C ALA A 286 -16.95 16.54 -0.24
N GLY A 287 -15.63 16.71 -0.31
CA GLY A 287 -14.69 15.77 0.30
C GLY A 287 -14.92 15.61 1.80
N PHE A 288 -15.06 16.72 2.53
CA PHE A 288 -15.30 16.67 3.97
C PHE A 288 -16.61 15.96 4.32
N ILE A 289 -17.72 16.30 3.65
CA ILE A 289 -19.03 15.65 3.88
C ILE A 289 -18.92 14.17 3.61
N LEU A 290 -18.30 13.78 2.50
CA LEU A 290 -18.21 12.37 2.12
C LEU A 290 -17.30 11.58 3.07
N TYR A 291 -16.08 12.08 3.37
CA TYR A 291 -15.14 11.37 4.23
C TYR A 291 -15.55 11.39 5.72
N ALA A 292 -16.02 12.52 6.23
CA ALA A 292 -16.50 12.59 7.61
C ALA A 292 -17.83 11.86 7.80
N GLY A 293 -18.76 12.08 6.86
CA GLY A 293 -20.12 11.51 6.89
C GLY A 293 -20.21 10.05 6.43
N TYR A 294 -19.13 9.47 5.88
CA TYR A 294 -19.17 8.13 5.28
C TYR A 294 -19.91 7.05 6.08
N PRO A 295 -19.76 6.92 7.41
CA PRO A 295 -20.48 5.90 8.18
C PRO A 295 -21.97 6.14 8.30
N VAL A 296 -22.43 7.40 8.20
CA VAL A 296 -23.83 7.80 8.42
C VAL A 296 -24.60 8.04 7.13
N ILE A 297 -23.91 8.32 6.02
CA ILE A 297 -24.56 8.45 4.71
C ILE A 297 -25.13 7.08 4.31
N PRO A 298 -26.44 6.97 3.99
CA PRO A 298 -27.04 5.71 3.63
C PRO A 298 -26.44 5.11 2.35
N GLY A 299 -26.41 3.79 2.28
CA GLY A 299 -25.87 3.01 1.16
C GLY A 299 -24.71 2.12 1.55
N ASN A 300 -24.58 0.98 0.88
CA ASN A 300 -23.55 -0.03 1.14
C ASN A 300 -22.29 0.16 0.29
N SER A 301 -22.31 1.05 -0.69
CA SER A 301 -21.17 1.32 -1.56
C SER A 301 -20.81 2.80 -1.59
N GLY A 302 -19.54 3.12 -1.84
CA GLY A 302 -19.06 4.48 -2.02
C GLY A 302 -19.77 5.20 -3.18
N TRP A 303 -20.11 4.48 -4.24
CA TRP A 303 -20.86 4.99 -5.38
C TRP A 303 -22.26 5.51 -5.02
N LEU A 304 -23.02 4.76 -4.24
CA LEU A 304 -24.36 5.17 -3.83
C LEU A 304 -24.30 6.43 -2.96
N LYS A 305 -23.34 6.47 -2.04
CA LYS A 305 -23.13 7.62 -1.15
C LYS A 305 -22.71 8.86 -1.94
N ALA A 306 -21.75 8.68 -2.85
CA ALA A 306 -21.29 9.77 -3.73
C ALA A 306 -22.36 10.21 -4.71
N GLY A 307 -23.14 9.29 -5.27
CA GLY A 307 -24.26 9.61 -6.15
C GLY A 307 -25.34 10.46 -5.46
N ALA A 308 -25.70 10.10 -4.22
CA ALA A 308 -26.64 10.89 -3.43
C ALA A 308 -26.08 12.30 -3.14
N LEU A 309 -24.81 12.41 -2.78
CA LEU A 309 -24.17 13.70 -2.51
C LEU A 309 -24.05 14.52 -3.80
N SER A 310 -23.61 13.92 -4.91
CA SER A 310 -23.53 14.59 -6.23
C SER A 310 -24.88 15.14 -6.66
N PHE A 311 -25.97 14.40 -6.44
CA PHE A 311 -27.32 14.89 -6.74
C PHE A 311 -27.67 16.12 -5.90
N LEU A 312 -27.36 16.10 -4.58
CA LEU A 312 -27.58 17.25 -3.71
C LEU A 312 -26.74 18.47 -4.11
N GLU A 313 -25.49 18.26 -4.55
CA GLU A 313 -24.63 19.34 -5.03
C GLU A 313 -25.20 19.99 -6.30
N VAL A 314 -25.60 19.20 -7.30
CA VAL A 314 -26.22 19.69 -8.52
C VAL A 314 -27.49 20.46 -8.21
N LEU A 315 -28.34 19.93 -7.33
CA LEU A 315 -29.56 20.60 -6.90
C LEU A 315 -29.26 21.94 -6.18
N THR A 316 -28.27 21.94 -5.27
CA THR A 316 -27.88 23.13 -4.52
C THR A 316 -27.33 24.23 -5.45
N ILE A 317 -26.44 23.86 -6.39
CA ILE A 317 -25.91 24.80 -7.38
C ILE A 317 -27.05 25.34 -8.28
N GLY A 318 -27.99 24.48 -8.66
CA GLY A 318 -29.16 24.87 -9.46
C GLY A 318 -30.05 25.86 -8.73
N ILE A 319 -30.40 25.59 -7.47
CA ILE A 319 -31.20 26.51 -6.64
C ILE A 319 -30.47 27.83 -6.43
N TYR A 320 -29.17 27.77 -6.08
CA TYR A 320 -28.33 28.99 -5.96
C TYR A 320 -28.36 29.83 -7.22
N THR A 321 -28.22 29.19 -8.39
CA THR A 321 -28.25 29.85 -9.70
C THR A 321 -29.57 30.54 -9.98
N VAL A 322 -30.70 29.89 -9.72
CA VAL A 322 -32.03 30.42 -9.97
C VAL A 322 -32.42 31.50 -8.94
N VAL A 323 -32.27 31.19 -7.66
CA VAL A 323 -32.80 32.04 -6.58
C VAL A 323 -31.92 33.26 -6.30
N LEU A 324 -30.61 33.08 -6.21
CA LEU A 324 -29.70 34.14 -5.81
C LEU A 324 -29.11 34.91 -7.02
N LEU A 325 -28.82 34.20 -8.10
CA LEU A 325 -28.24 34.82 -9.29
C LEU A 325 -29.26 35.22 -10.35
N GLN A 326 -30.53 34.85 -10.14
CA GLN A 326 -31.64 35.14 -11.10
C GLN A 326 -31.30 34.72 -12.53
N ARG A 327 -30.65 33.56 -12.69
CA ARG A 327 -30.23 33.01 -13.98
C ARG A 327 -30.91 31.65 -14.23
N PRO A 328 -30.99 31.20 -15.50
CA PRO A 328 -31.45 29.82 -15.78
C PRO A 328 -30.64 28.80 -15.02
N TRP A 329 -31.28 27.74 -14.50
CA TRP A 329 -30.64 26.69 -13.65
C TRP A 329 -29.39 26.07 -14.32
N TRP A 330 -29.39 25.99 -15.65
CA TRP A 330 -28.29 25.43 -16.41
C TRP A 330 -27.11 26.42 -16.65
N ALA A 331 -27.21 27.67 -16.26
CA ALA A 331 -26.16 28.69 -16.51
C ALA A 331 -24.81 28.31 -15.89
N HIS A 332 -24.80 27.47 -14.85
CA HIS A 332 -23.60 26.96 -14.20
C HIS A 332 -23.42 25.46 -14.38
N TRP A 333 -23.87 24.88 -15.49
CA TRP A 333 -23.76 23.45 -15.78
C TRP A 333 -22.34 22.91 -15.67
N GLY A 334 -21.32 23.71 -16.04
CA GLY A 334 -19.91 23.34 -15.89
C GLY A 334 -19.50 23.05 -14.43
N TRP A 335 -19.96 23.90 -13.49
CA TRP A 335 -19.74 23.69 -12.07
C TRP A 335 -20.51 22.51 -11.52
N MET A 336 -21.76 22.31 -11.96
CA MET A 336 -22.56 21.15 -11.59
C MET A 336 -21.88 19.86 -12.02
N SER A 337 -21.41 19.81 -13.27
CA SER A 337 -20.72 18.65 -13.81
C SER A 337 -19.38 18.40 -13.10
N ALA A 338 -18.59 19.44 -12.86
CA ALA A 338 -17.31 19.33 -12.18
C ALA A 338 -17.47 18.82 -10.73
N ALA A 339 -18.42 19.38 -9.97
CA ALA A 339 -18.72 18.94 -8.62
C ALA A 339 -19.19 17.47 -8.59
N ALA A 340 -20.16 17.13 -9.44
CA ALA A 340 -20.70 15.77 -9.50
C ALA A 340 -19.64 14.74 -9.89
N LEU A 341 -18.83 15.00 -10.91
CA LEU A 341 -17.76 14.09 -11.34
C LEU A 341 -16.67 13.94 -10.28
N PHE A 342 -16.31 15.03 -9.62
CA PHE A 342 -15.33 14.98 -8.54
C PHE A 342 -15.85 14.17 -7.34
N THR A 343 -17.08 14.41 -6.90
CA THR A 343 -17.69 13.68 -5.79
C THR A 343 -17.89 12.20 -6.11
N LEU A 344 -18.28 11.87 -7.33
CA LEU A 344 -18.34 10.49 -7.81
C LEU A 344 -16.95 9.83 -7.80
N TRP A 345 -15.92 10.55 -8.24
CA TRP A 345 -14.54 10.05 -8.18
C TRP A 345 -14.07 9.80 -6.74
N LEU A 346 -14.36 10.71 -5.80
CA LEU A 346 -14.09 10.48 -4.38
C LEU A 346 -14.83 9.25 -3.84
N GLY A 347 -16.09 9.06 -4.23
CA GLY A 347 -16.89 7.91 -3.81
C GLY A 347 -16.39 6.59 -4.38
N PHE A 348 -15.80 6.63 -5.56
CA PHE A 348 -15.14 5.50 -6.17
C PHE A 348 -13.97 4.99 -5.33
N ASP A 349 -13.22 5.88 -4.69
CA ASP A 349 -12.09 5.56 -3.83
C ASP A 349 -12.50 5.07 -2.42
N LEU A 350 -13.73 5.37 -1.98
CA LEU A 350 -14.19 5.17 -0.61
C LEU A 350 -14.95 3.86 -0.37
N LYS A 351 -14.33 2.71 -0.51
CA LYS A 351 -14.87 1.43 0.03
C LYS A 351 -14.30 1.06 1.40
N GLY A 352 -13.70 2.05 2.09
CA GLY A 352 -13.04 1.85 3.37
C GLY A 352 -11.67 1.22 3.24
N THR A 353 -11.04 1.36 2.09
CA THR A 353 -9.64 1.05 1.81
C THR A 353 -8.92 2.31 1.39
N VAL A 354 -7.71 2.45 1.86
CA VAL A 354 -6.80 3.50 1.39
C VAL A 354 -6.27 3.08 0.03
N GLY A 355 -6.60 3.84 -0.98
CA GLY A 355 -6.20 3.54 -2.35
C GLY A 355 -7.24 2.73 -3.10
N GLY A 356 -7.71 3.31 -4.13
CA GLY A 356 -8.69 2.95 -5.14
C GLY A 356 -9.46 1.65 -4.96
N ASN A 357 -10.72 1.75 -5.09
CA ASN A 357 -11.57 0.57 -5.08
C ASN A 357 -11.42 -0.20 -6.38
N ILE A 358 -10.25 -0.81 -6.53
CA ILE A 358 -9.85 -1.52 -7.73
C ILE A 358 -10.88 -2.57 -8.09
N SER A 359 -11.48 -3.22 -7.07
CA SER A 359 -12.51 -4.23 -7.31
C SER A 359 -13.79 -3.64 -7.96
N GLU A 360 -14.19 -2.40 -7.65
CA GLU A 360 -15.34 -1.76 -8.30
C GLU A 360 -14.98 -1.25 -9.70
N ALA A 361 -13.80 -0.63 -9.85
CA ALA A 361 -13.30 -0.21 -11.16
C ALA A 361 -13.09 -1.40 -12.08
N GLU A 362 -12.46 -2.45 -11.58
CA GLU A 362 -12.22 -3.68 -12.32
C GLU A 362 -13.54 -4.37 -12.70
N SER A 363 -14.50 -4.44 -11.77
CA SER A 363 -15.85 -4.95 -12.06
C SER A 363 -16.55 -4.17 -13.14
N LEU A 364 -16.44 -2.82 -13.11
CA LEU A 364 -17.02 -1.97 -14.15
C LEU A 364 -16.31 -2.17 -15.50
N LEU A 365 -14.98 -2.15 -15.51
CA LEU A 365 -14.17 -2.35 -16.71
C LEU A 365 -14.41 -3.74 -17.33
N HIS A 366 -14.53 -4.76 -16.51
CA HIS A 366 -14.83 -6.12 -16.96
C HIS A 366 -16.24 -6.20 -17.58
N LYS A 367 -17.25 -5.56 -16.96
CA LYS A 367 -18.61 -5.44 -17.54
C LYS A 367 -18.61 -4.69 -18.87
N LEU A 368 -17.66 -3.78 -19.08
CA LEU A 368 -17.46 -3.05 -20.32
C LEU A 368 -16.58 -3.81 -21.34
N GLY A 369 -16.19 -5.07 -21.03
CA GLY A 369 -15.37 -5.90 -21.90
C GLY A 369 -13.89 -5.50 -21.95
N VAL A 370 -13.44 -4.60 -21.08
CA VAL A 370 -12.04 -4.17 -21.00
C VAL A 370 -11.26 -5.19 -20.15
N LYS A 371 -10.24 -5.83 -20.74
CA LYS A 371 -9.31 -6.67 -19.99
C LYS A 371 -8.52 -5.80 -19.01
N SER A 372 -8.20 -6.34 -17.83
CA SER A 372 -7.47 -5.63 -16.79
C SER A 372 -6.19 -4.96 -17.32
N ILE A 373 -5.98 -3.71 -16.93
CA ILE A 373 -4.84 -2.91 -17.35
C ILE A 373 -3.86 -2.83 -16.18
N GLY A 374 -2.71 -3.47 -16.31
CA GLY A 374 -1.58 -3.32 -15.37
C GLY A 374 -1.46 -4.41 -14.32
N THR A 375 -0.29 -4.47 -13.68
CA THR A 375 0.13 -5.49 -12.71
C THR A 375 -0.68 -5.50 -11.44
N PHE A 376 -1.19 -4.34 -11.01
CA PHE A 376 -2.05 -4.23 -9.83
C PHE A 376 -3.38 -4.96 -10.04
N PHE A 377 -3.92 -4.91 -11.24
CA PHE A 377 -5.14 -5.61 -11.64
C PHE A 377 -4.89 -7.09 -11.97
N SER A 378 -3.68 -7.42 -12.42
CA SER A 378 -3.32 -8.78 -12.86
C SER A 378 -2.68 -9.64 -11.78
N ALA A 379 -2.15 -9.05 -10.71
CA ALA A 379 -1.47 -9.79 -9.64
C ALA A 379 -2.36 -10.80 -8.91
N HIS A 380 -3.69 -10.61 -8.96
CA HIS A 380 -4.65 -11.56 -8.42
C HIS A 380 -5.87 -11.66 -9.35
N PRO A 381 -5.83 -12.55 -10.35
CA PRO A 381 -6.94 -12.73 -11.30
C PRO A 381 -8.27 -13.12 -10.63
N ASN A 382 -8.26 -13.56 -9.37
CA ASN A 382 -9.42 -13.97 -8.60
C ASN A 382 -9.99 -12.87 -7.68
N LYS A 383 -9.63 -11.60 -7.85
CA LYS A 383 -10.12 -10.50 -6.98
C LYS A 383 -11.59 -10.14 -7.20
N MET A 384 -12.17 -10.55 -8.31
CA MET A 384 -13.58 -10.28 -8.64
C MET A 384 -14.40 -11.53 -8.36
N GLY A 385 -15.02 -11.57 -7.23
CA GLY A 385 -15.86 -12.70 -6.91
C GLY A 385 -16.41 -12.64 -5.50
N THR A 386 -17.27 -13.58 -5.21
CA THR A 386 -17.83 -13.79 -3.87
C THR A 386 -16.95 -14.78 -3.13
N ILE A 387 -16.57 -14.43 -1.90
CA ILE A 387 -15.91 -15.38 -1.03
C ILE A 387 -16.85 -16.58 -0.76
N GLN A 388 -16.33 -17.78 -0.91
CA GLN A 388 -17.03 -19.03 -0.65
C GLN A 388 -16.36 -19.76 0.49
N HIS A 389 -17.14 -20.41 1.32
CA HIS A 389 -16.67 -21.26 2.41
C HIS A 389 -17.26 -22.66 2.28
N ASP A 390 -16.41 -23.66 2.29
CA ASP A 390 -16.79 -25.07 2.34
C ASP A 390 -16.65 -25.57 3.79
N PRO A 391 -17.78 -25.76 4.51
CA PRO A 391 -17.75 -26.22 5.88
C PRO A 391 -17.31 -27.67 6.04
N LEU A 392 -17.39 -28.49 4.99
CA LEU A 392 -17.05 -29.92 5.05
C LEU A 392 -15.55 -30.16 5.19
N ILE A 393 -14.74 -29.28 4.60
CA ILE A 393 -13.27 -29.39 4.67
C ILE A 393 -12.66 -28.38 5.65
N CYS A 394 -13.47 -27.53 6.25
CA CYS A 394 -13.02 -26.57 7.25
C CYS A 394 -12.61 -27.24 8.56
N ASN A 395 -11.37 -27.07 8.98
CA ASN A 395 -10.86 -27.59 10.25
C ASN A 395 -10.97 -26.63 11.44
N ASN A 396 -11.71 -25.54 11.27
CA ASN A 396 -11.97 -24.51 12.28
C ASN A 396 -10.71 -23.92 12.95
N CYS A 397 -9.62 -23.74 12.18
CA CYS A 397 -8.35 -23.22 12.69
C CYS A 397 -8.37 -21.70 12.98
N LEU A 398 -9.45 -20.99 12.69
CA LEU A 398 -9.68 -19.56 12.92
C LEU A 398 -8.65 -18.62 12.22
N THR A 399 -7.83 -19.14 11.33
CA THR A 399 -6.83 -18.32 10.60
C THR A 399 -7.48 -17.20 9.79
N CYS A 400 -8.63 -17.48 9.16
CA CYS A 400 -9.38 -16.49 8.38
C CYS A 400 -9.82 -15.30 9.22
N ILE A 401 -10.21 -15.50 10.49
CA ILE A 401 -10.54 -14.42 11.42
C ILE A 401 -9.31 -13.58 11.74
N ASN A 402 -8.18 -14.24 11.99
CA ASN A 402 -6.93 -13.58 12.38
C ASN A 402 -6.28 -12.76 11.26
N VAL A 403 -6.55 -13.07 9.99
CA VAL A 403 -5.96 -12.37 8.85
C VAL A 403 -6.95 -11.45 8.13
N CYS A 404 -8.26 -11.56 8.39
CA CYS A 404 -9.25 -10.72 7.72
C CYS A 404 -9.26 -9.30 8.28
N PRO A 405 -8.85 -8.28 7.51
CA PRO A 405 -8.82 -6.91 7.99
C PRO A 405 -10.21 -6.24 8.02
N ARG A 406 -11.23 -6.90 7.47
CA ARG A 406 -12.60 -6.36 7.36
C ARG A 406 -13.60 -6.99 8.32
N GLY A 407 -13.22 -8.07 9.04
CA GLY A 407 -14.12 -8.76 9.95
C GLY A 407 -15.30 -9.43 9.23
N VAL A 408 -14.98 -10.14 8.15
CA VAL A 408 -15.95 -10.96 7.39
C VAL A 408 -16.43 -12.16 8.22
N TYR A 409 -15.55 -12.65 9.08
CA TYR A 409 -15.76 -13.88 9.84
C TYR A 409 -15.93 -13.58 11.33
N GLU A 410 -16.77 -14.37 12.00
CA GLU A 410 -16.96 -14.34 13.45
C GLU A 410 -16.91 -15.76 14.03
N ILE A 411 -16.73 -15.85 15.35
CA ILE A 411 -16.83 -17.11 16.10
C ILE A 411 -18.25 -17.21 16.64
N LEU A 412 -18.98 -18.24 16.26
CA LEU A 412 -20.32 -18.48 16.78
C LEU A 412 -20.24 -18.83 18.27
N PRO A 413 -21.03 -18.18 19.13
CA PRO A 413 -21.01 -18.44 20.58
C PRO A 413 -21.38 -19.87 20.95
N ALA A 414 -22.28 -20.49 20.17
CA ALA A 414 -22.86 -21.79 20.49
C ALA A 414 -21.88 -22.95 20.40
N ASP A 415 -21.12 -23.03 19.30
CA ASP A 415 -20.24 -24.15 18.99
C ASP A 415 -18.77 -23.76 18.82
N LYS A 416 -18.46 -22.49 18.97
CA LYS A 416 -17.13 -21.88 18.75
C LYS A 416 -16.59 -22.09 17.33
N ASN A 417 -17.44 -22.39 16.37
CA ASN A 417 -17.07 -22.53 14.98
C ASN A 417 -16.96 -21.17 14.29
N MET A 418 -16.14 -21.13 13.26
CA MET A 418 -16.04 -19.97 12.37
C MET A 418 -17.28 -19.88 11.48
N ALA A 419 -17.91 -18.72 11.45
CA ALA A 419 -18.98 -18.39 10.51
C ALA A 419 -18.62 -17.17 9.67
N MET A 420 -19.13 -17.13 8.45
CA MET A 420 -19.01 -15.99 7.54
C MET A 420 -20.24 -15.10 7.67
N GLU A 421 -20.24 -14.24 8.70
CA GLU A 421 -21.38 -13.41 9.06
C GLU A 421 -21.53 -12.14 8.23
N HIS A 422 -20.41 -11.65 7.66
CA HIS A 422 -20.35 -10.36 6.98
C HIS A 422 -19.70 -10.43 5.59
N PRO A 423 -20.23 -11.27 4.66
CA PRO A 423 -19.66 -11.41 3.32
C PRO A 423 -19.67 -10.08 2.53
N GLU A 424 -20.62 -9.19 2.81
CA GLU A 424 -20.73 -7.87 2.20
C GLU A 424 -19.56 -6.93 2.52
N LYS A 425 -18.82 -7.20 3.60
CA LYS A 425 -17.62 -6.45 3.97
C LYS A 425 -16.37 -6.91 3.22
N CYS A 426 -16.45 -8.03 2.49
CA CYS A 426 -15.32 -8.57 1.74
C CYS A 426 -14.95 -7.65 0.58
N PHE A 427 -13.65 -7.38 0.41
CA PHE A 427 -13.11 -6.68 -0.76
C PHE A 427 -12.10 -7.52 -1.55
N ASN A 428 -12.21 -8.84 -1.40
CA ASN A 428 -11.49 -9.83 -2.19
C ASN A 428 -9.95 -9.74 -2.18
N CYS A 429 -9.34 -9.37 -1.03
CA CYS A 429 -7.88 -9.31 -0.92
C CYS A 429 -7.18 -10.67 -0.98
N GLY A 430 -7.91 -11.77 -0.86
CA GLY A 430 -7.36 -13.13 -0.94
C GLY A 430 -6.60 -13.63 0.31
N ALA A 431 -6.38 -12.79 1.34
CA ALA A 431 -5.59 -13.18 2.50
C ALA A 431 -6.10 -14.46 3.19
N CYS A 432 -7.40 -14.55 3.44
CA CYS A 432 -8.00 -15.73 4.07
C CYS A 432 -7.89 -16.98 3.20
N VAL A 433 -8.00 -16.85 1.88
CA VAL A 433 -7.83 -17.96 0.93
C VAL A 433 -6.40 -18.45 0.92
N LEU A 434 -5.43 -17.53 0.79
CA LEU A 434 -4.01 -17.85 0.78
C LEU A 434 -3.56 -18.54 2.08
N GLN A 435 -4.09 -18.10 3.22
CA GLN A 435 -3.66 -18.59 4.53
C GLN A 435 -4.47 -19.80 5.05
N CYS A 436 -5.52 -20.24 4.32
CA CYS A 436 -6.34 -21.36 4.75
C CYS A 436 -5.59 -22.71 4.63
N PRO A 437 -5.30 -23.42 5.74
CA PRO A 437 -4.53 -24.67 5.66
C PRO A 437 -5.34 -25.82 5.04
N SER A 438 -6.65 -25.84 5.20
CA SER A 438 -7.54 -26.86 4.64
C SER A 438 -8.12 -26.49 3.27
N VAL A 439 -7.75 -25.31 2.72
CA VAL A 439 -8.26 -24.80 1.45
C VAL A 439 -9.79 -24.68 1.40
N ALA A 440 -10.42 -24.52 2.57
CA ALA A 440 -11.86 -24.39 2.73
C ALA A 440 -12.43 -23.05 2.23
N LEU A 441 -11.59 -22.11 1.84
CA LEU A 441 -11.98 -20.79 1.35
C LEU A 441 -11.54 -20.61 -0.10
N SER A 442 -12.43 -20.08 -0.92
CA SER A 442 -12.16 -19.75 -2.31
C SER A 442 -12.86 -18.45 -2.70
N ILE A 443 -12.42 -17.81 -3.77
CA ILE A 443 -13.09 -16.68 -4.39
C ILE A 443 -13.67 -17.20 -5.71
N ARG A 444 -14.99 -17.16 -5.83
CA ARG A 444 -15.69 -17.56 -7.06
C ARG A 444 -15.93 -16.31 -7.90
N VAL A 445 -15.40 -16.32 -9.09
CA VAL A 445 -15.57 -15.25 -10.11
C VAL A 445 -16.89 -15.41 -10.83
#